data_bc896ba168f35946f8ff44a177f63b60
#
_entry.id   bc896ba168f35946f8ff44a177f63b60
#
_cell.length_a   1.000
_cell.length_b   1.000
_cell.length_c   1.000
_cell.angle_alpha   90.00
_cell.angle_beta   90.00
_cell.angle_gamma   90.00
#
_symmetry.space_group_name_H-M   'P 1'
#
loop_
_entity.id
_entity.type
_entity.pdbx_description
1 polymer ?
#
loop_
_entity_poly.entity_id
_entity_poly.type
_entity_poly.pdbx_seq_one_letter_code
_entity_poly.pdbx_strand_id
1 'polypeptide(L)'
;MKLVSAGLVVDKEGKILIARRSSTEPLSGWYEFPGGKLEKGETAPQSLVRELKEELDINSKIISHFADTIYKYETGKIKLFCYWVRTVFRILIQLYVSIKM
;
A
#
# COMPACT_ATOMS: atom_id res chain seq x y z
N MET A 1 -2.71 5.01 18.72
CA MET A 1 -2.15 4.13 17.67
C MET A 1 -2.76 4.50 16.32
N LYS A 2 -1.92 4.69 15.31
CA LYS A 2 -2.42 4.95 13.95
C LYS A 2 -2.72 3.62 13.25
N LEU A 3 -3.82 3.58 12.52
CA LEU A 3 -4.22 2.43 11.73
C LEU A 3 -3.91 2.71 10.26
N VAL A 4 -3.12 1.84 9.64
CA VAL A 4 -2.62 2.04 8.28
C VAL A 4 -2.84 0.77 7.48
N SER A 5 -3.28 0.92 6.24
CA SER A 5 -3.38 -0.19 5.29
C SER A 5 -2.18 -0.22 4.37
N ALA A 6 -1.80 -1.40 3.90
CA ALA A 6 -0.75 -1.56 2.90
C ALA A 6 -1.09 -2.71 1.96
N GLY A 7 -0.73 -2.55 0.70
CA GLY A 7 -1.06 -3.52 -0.33
C GLY A 7 0.16 -4.15 -0.98
N LEU A 8 0.13 -5.49 -1.05
CA LEU A 8 1.00 -6.26 -1.91
C LEU A 8 0.29 -6.34 -3.27
N VAL A 9 0.49 -5.33 -4.09
CA VAL A 9 -0.24 -5.15 -5.35
C VAL A 9 0.46 -5.92 -6.46
N VAL A 10 -0.24 -6.89 -7.02
CA VAL A 10 0.31 -7.80 -8.02
C VAL A 10 -0.34 -7.51 -9.38
N ASP A 11 0.46 -7.41 -10.43
CA ASP A 11 -0.05 -7.27 -11.78
C ASP A 11 -0.18 -8.61 -12.49
N LYS A 12 -0.61 -8.58 -13.76
CA LYS A 12 -0.83 -9.78 -14.56
C LYS A 12 0.46 -10.58 -14.81
N GLU A 13 1.60 -9.94 -14.72
CA GLU A 13 2.90 -10.56 -14.96
C GLU A 13 3.54 -11.10 -13.66
N GLY A 14 2.85 -10.98 -12.53
CA GLY A 14 3.35 -11.43 -11.24
C GLY A 14 4.34 -10.46 -10.60
N LYS A 15 4.36 -9.21 -11.03
CA LYS A 15 5.22 -8.19 -10.41
C LYS A 15 4.50 -7.56 -9.24
N ILE A 16 5.24 -7.26 -8.18
CA ILE A 16 4.72 -6.54 -7.02
C ILE A 16 5.13 -5.08 -7.12
N LEU A 17 4.17 -4.21 -6.84
CA LEU A 17 4.38 -2.77 -6.82
C LEU A 17 5.05 -2.34 -5.52
N ILE A 18 6.16 -1.63 -5.64
CA ILE A 18 6.79 -0.95 -4.50
C ILE A 18 6.86 0.53 -4.83
N ALA A 19 6.39 1.36 -3.90
CA ALA A 19 6.43 2.80 -4.05
C ALA A 19 7.69 3.35 -3.39
N ARG A 20 8.32 4.32 -4.04
CA ARG A 20 9.45 5.03 -3.49
C ARG A 20 8.94 6.33 -2.83
N ARG A 21 9.36 6.56 -1.60
CA ARG A 21 8.98 7.80 -0.91
C ARG A 21 9.59 9.01 -1.61
N SER A 22 8.81 10.09 -1.67
CA SER A 22 9.27 11.32 -2.32
C SER A 22 10.39 11.98 -1.52
N SER A 23 11.14 12.87 -2.18
CA SER A 23 12.24 13.60 -1.56
C SER A 23 11.80 14.56 -0.44
N THR A 24 10.52 14.90 -0.39
CA THR A 24 9.97 15.82 0.61
C THR A 24 9.44 15.11 1.85
N GLU A 25 9.38 13.78 1.84
CA GLU A 25 8.87 12.99 2.96
C GLU A 25 9.99 12.45 3.83
N PRO A 26 9.70 12.14 5.11
CA PRO A 26 10.63 11.40 5.95
C PRO A 26 11.02 10.08 5.28
N LEU A 27 12.26 9.65 5.46
CA LEU A 27 12.79 8.43 4.85
C LEU A 27 12.76 8.47 3.31
N SER A 28 12.99 9.65 2.72
CA SER A 28 13.01 9.80 1.27
C SER A 28 14.01 8.82 0.64
N GLY A 29 13.63 8.26 -0.52
CA GLY A 29 14.43 7.25 -1.20
C GLY A 29 14.19 5.82 -0.73
N TRP A 30 13.52 5.62 0.39
CA TRP A 30 13.13 4.31 0.87
C TRP A 30 11.92 3.80 0.10
N TYR A 31 11.85 2.48 -0.05
CA TYR A 31 10.73 1.83 -0.73
C TYR A 31 9.72 1.33 0.29
N GLU A 32 8.46 1.37 -0.08
CA GLU A 32 7.38 0.86 0.76
C GLU A 32 6.24 0.32 -0.10
N PHE A 33 5.41 -0.53 0.50
CA PHE A 33 4.18 -0.94 -0.14
C PHE A 33 3.17 0.20 -0.11
N PRO A 34 2.39 0.41 -1.19
CA PRO A 34 1.40 1.49 -1.22
C PRO A 34 0.28 1.25 -0.23
N GLY A 35 -0.31 2.34 0.23
CA GLY A 35 -1.41 2.33 1.19
C GLY A 35 -1.48 3.64 1.93
N GLY A 36 -2.14 3.65 3.06
CA GLY A 36 -2.26 4.86 3.85
C GLY A 36 -3.14 4.70 5.08
N LYS A 37 -3.35 5.81 5.76
CA LYS A 37 -4.14 5.84 7.00
C LYS A 37 -5.61 5.56 6.75
N LEU A 38 -6.22 4.80 7.65
CA LEU A 38 -7.67 4.63 7.65
C LEU A 38 -8.33 5.95 8.02
N GLU A 39 -9.36 6.31 7.28
CA GLU A 39 -10.25 7.41 7.65
C GLU A 39 -11.32 6.88 8.60
N LYS A 40 -11.94 7.80 9.34
CA LYS A 40 -12.98 7.43 10.30
C LYS A 40 -14.10 6.67 9.62
N GLY A 41 -14.42 5.51 10.16
CA GLY A 41 -15.48 4.66 9.63
C GLY A 41 -15.06 3.73 8.51
N GLU A 42 -13.80 3.80 8.05
CA GLU A 42 -13.30 2.87 7.04
C GLU A 42 -12.80 1.58 7.64
N THR A 43 -13.00 0.49 6.92
CA THR A 43 -12.25 -0.75 7.17
C THR A 43 -10.89 -0.65 6.48
N ALA A 44 -9.95 -1.50 6.86
CA ALA A 44 -8.63 -1.51 6.24
C ALA A 44 -8.69 -1.81 4.73
N PRO A 45 -9.48 -2.79 4.24
CA PRO A 45 -9.63 -2.99 2.80
C PRO A 45 -10.20 -1.78 2.07
N GLN A 46 -11.20 -1.10 2.65
CA GLN A 46 -11.77 0.10 2.06
C GLN A 46 -10.75 1.22 1.94
N SER A 47 -9.98 1.42 3.00
CA SER A 47 -8.89 2.41 3.02
C SER A 47 -7.89 2.13 1.91
N LEU A 48 -7.50 0.87 1.76
CA LEU A 48 -6.50 0.48 0.77
C LEU A 48 -6.98 0.73 -0.66
N VAL A 49 -8.22 0.35 -0.97
CA VAL A 49 -8.80 0.61 -2.29
C VAL A 49 -8.84 2.11 -2.59
N ARG A 50 -9.27 2.90 -1.61
CA ARG A 50 -9.32 4.36 -1.73
C ARG A 50 -7.93 4.96 -1.94
N GLU A 51 -6.95 4.58 -1.13
CA GLU A 51 -5.59 5.10 -1.23
C GLU A 51 -4.94 4.76 -2.57
N LEU A 52 -5.13 3.54 -3.06
CA LEU A 52 -4.59 3.13 -4.35
C LEU A 52 -5.22 3.93 -5.49
N LYS A 53 -6.51 4.25 -5.38
CA LYS A 53 -7.19 5.08 -6.39
C LYS A 53 -6.72 6.53 -6.35
N GLU A 54 -6.65 7.11 -5.15
CA GLU A 54 -6.27 8.51 -4.97
C GLU A 54 -4.82 8.79 -5.38
N GLU A 55 -3.89 7.94 -4.90
CA GLU A 55 -2.46 8.20 -5.09
C GLU A 55 -1.93 7.69 -6.44
N LEU A 56 -2.47 6.57 -6.92
CA LEU A 56 -1.88 5.87 -8.06
C LEU A 56 -2.82 5.73 -9.23
N ASP A 57 -4.07 6.18 -9.08
CA ASP A 57 -5.12 5.96 -10.08
C ASP A 57 -5.26 4.49 -10.47
N ILE A 58 -5.10 3.61 -9.50
CA ILE A 58 -5.23 2.17 -9.68
C ILE A 58 -6.60 1.74 -9.18
N ASN A 59 -7.34 1.05 -10.05
CA ASN A 59 -8.53 0.31 -9.64
C ASN A 59 -8.07 -1.06 -9.17
N SER A 60 -8.40 -1.40 -7.94
CA SER A 60 -7.86 -2.57 -7.28
C SER A 60 -8.95 -3.48 -6.72
N LYS A 61 -8.60 -4.74 -6.60
CA LYS A 61 -9.44 -5.74 -5.94
C LYS A 61 -8.63 -6.39 -4.82
N ILE A 62 -9.20 -6.37 -3.63
CA ILE A 62 -8.58 -7.03 -2.48
C ILE A 62 -8.77 -8.54 -2.64
N ILE A 63 -7.68 -9.29 -2.61
CA ILE A 63 -7.72 -10.74 -2.79
C ILE A 63 -7.87 -11.43 -1.44
N SER A 64 -6.96 -11.14 -0.52
CA SER A 64 -6.94 -11.79 0.78
C SER A 64 -6.08 -11.01 1.77
N HIS A 65 -6.33 -11.26 3.04
CA HIS A 65 -5.50 -10.72 4.12
C HIS A 65 -4.14 -11.43 4.12
N PHE A 66 -3.07 -10.66 4.27
CA PHE A 66 -1.73 -11.19 4.36
C PHE A 66 -1.23 -11.23 5.80
N ALA A 67 -1.21 -10.09 6.48
CA ALA A 67 -0.70 -10.01 7.85
C ALA A 67 -1.09 -8.68 8.50
N ASP A 68 -1.11 -8.69 9.83
CA ASP A 68 -1.15 -7.47 10.63
C ASP A 68 0.16 -7.38 11.40
N THR A 69 0.68 -6.18 11.54
CA THR A 69 1.89 -5.96 12.32
C THR A 69 1.85 -4.61 13.02
N ILE A 70 2.59 -4.51 14.12
CA ILE A 70 2.65 -3.28 14.90
C ILE A 70 4.10 -2.80 14.91
N TYR A 71 4.28 -1.53 14.52
CA TYR A 71 5.56 -0.86 14.62
C TYR A 71 5.53 0.16 15.74
N LYS A 72 6.59 0.20 16.52
CA LYS A 72 6.79 1.22 17.54
C LYS A 72 7.81 2.24 17.05
N TYR A 73 7.45 3.51 17.20
CA TYR A 73 8.36 4.62 17.01
C TYR A 73 8.56 5.33 18.34
N GLU A 74 9.48 6.25 18.40
CA GLU A 74 9.66 7.10 19.59
C GLU A 74 8.39 7.86 19.92
N THR A 75 7.64 8.29 18.91
CA THR A 75 6.46 9.14 19.05
C THR A 75 5.13 8.37 19.06
N GLY A 76 5.16 7.05 18.99
CA GLY A 76 3.90 6.29 18.99
C GLY A 76 3.99 4.94 18.31
N LYS A 77 2.83 4.38 18.01
CA LYS A 77 2.70 3.07 17.37
C LYS A 77 1.84 3.17 16.12
N ILE A 78 2.15 2.31 15.14
CA ILE A 78 1.33 2.12 13.95
C ILE A 78 0.94 0.65 13.88
N LYS A 79 -0.35 0.38 13.66
CA LYS A 79 -0.82 -0.94 13.30
C LYS A 79 -1.02 -0.98 11.79
N LEU A 80 -0.33 -1.90 11.14
CA LEU A 80 -0.35 -2.06 9.70
C LEU A 80 -1.15 -3.29 9.33
N PHE A 81 -2.15 -3.09 8.48
CA PHE A 81 -2.98 -4.16 7.93
C PHE A 81 -2.56 -4.40 6.49
N CYS A 82 -2.02 -5.56 6.20
CA CYS A 82 -1.48 -5.88 4.87
C CYS A 82 -2.38 -6.86 4.12
N TYR A 83 -2.61 -6.57 2.84
CA TYR A 83 -3.48 -7.37 1.98
C TYR A 83 -2.81 -7.67 0.65
N TRP A 84 -3.10 -8.84 0.11
CA TRP A 84 -2.83 -9.13 -1.30
C TRP A 84 -3.88 -8.43 -2.14
N VAL A 85 -3.42 -7.74 -3.18
CA VAL A 85 -4.26 -6.90 -4.04
C VAL A 85 -3.96 -7.19 -5.50
N ARG A 86 -4.99 -7.19 -6.32
CA ARG A 86 -4.84 -7.29 -7.77
C ARG A 86 -5.25 -5.98 -8.41
N THR A 87 -4.49 -5.55 -9.42
CA THR A 87 -4.90 -4.43 -10.26
C THR A 87 -5.96 -4.89 -11.26
N VAL A 88 -6.93 -4.00 -11.54
CA VAL A 88 -7.94 -4.22 -12.56
C VAL A 88 -7.58 -3.31 -13.73
N PHE A 89 -7.37 -3.86 -14.90
CA PHE A 89 -7.12 -3.12 -16.15
C PHE A 89 -5.81 -2.32 -16.23
N ARG A 90 -4.81 -2.63 -15.41
CA ARG A 90 -3.61 -1.82 -15.45
C ARG A 90 -2.33 -2.62 -15.33
N ILE A 91 -1.32 -2.20 -16.10
CA ILE A 91 0.06 -2.66 -15.95
C ILE A 91 0.78 -1.61 -15.11
N LEU A 92 1.53 -2.06 -14.12
CA LEU A 92 2.25 -1.16 -13.23
C LEU A 92 3.51 -0.65 -13.92
N ILE A 93 3.53 0.65 -14.19
CA ILE A 93 4.65 1.32 -14.86
C ILE A 93 4.97 2.67 -14.22
N GLN A 94 6.16 3.12 -14.44
CA GLN A 94 6.70 4.45 -14.21
C GLN A 94 6.97 4.89 -12.79
N LEU A 95 6.08 5.44 -12.03
CA LEU A 95 6.38 6.08 -10.75
C LEU A 95 6.85 5.12 -9.67
N TYR A 96 6.82 3.83 -9.96
CA TYR A 96 7.03 2.78 -8.98
C TYR A 96 7.95 1.70 -9.53
N VAL A 97 8.71 1.11 -8.65
CA VAL A 97 9.55 -0.02 -8.99
C VAL A 97 8.70 -1.28 -8.83
N SER A 98 8.60 -2.07 -9.90
CA SER A 98 7.95 -3.39 -9.84
C SER A 98 8.99 -4.44 -9.55
N ILE A 99 8.72 -5.30 -8.59
CA ILE A 99 9.57 -6.44 -8.28
C ILE A 99 8.87 -7.71 -8.69
N LYS A 100 9.58 -8.53 -9.44
CA LYS A 100 9.07 -9.82 -9.86
C LYS A 100 9.16 -10.80 -8.70
N MET A 101 8.09 -11.46 -8.40
CA MET A 101 8.03 -12.47 -7.34
C MET A 101 8.69 -13.77 -7.72
#